data_fcf3f3b46186736ac3ca3d0b388b3ec4
#
_entry.id   fcf3f3b46186736ac3ca3d0b388b3ec4
#
_cell.length_a   1.000
_cell.length_b   1.000
_cell.length_c   1.000
_cell.angle_alpha   90.00
_cell.angle_beta   90.00
_cell.angle_gamma   90.00
#
_symmetry.space_group_name_H-M   'P 1'
#
loop_
_entity.id
_entity.type
_entity.pdbx_description
1 polymer ?
#
loop_
_entity_poly.entity_id
_entity_poly.type
_entity_poly.pdbx_seq_one_letter_code
_entity_poly.pdbx_strand_id
1 'polypeptide(L)'
;MKISASIYSNKEKDLETLVRELDAHGIDMFHIDCFDDSVFKDIARIRAISKTSIDLHIIHPHPESFFTLIDQYKVDFVSVQYNPEIKGDFFRPNGVTLWGLAITLKDSLAVVGSILQRADFALIMASEPGVSGKPFDKANFQRITDFKQQFPQKKVQVDGGVNDRIAFVLRLLGVNSIVSGNYLMKGEYLGVGMLNLHKTPSLQE
;
A
#
# COMPACT_ATOMS: atom_id res chain seq x y z
N MET A 1 -10.33 1.30 -9.09
CA MET A 1 -9.41 0.84 -8.02
C MET A 1 -8.06 1.41 -8.34
N LYS A 2 -7.43 2.14 -7.41
CA LYS A 2 -6.10 2.75 -7.59
C LYS A 2 -5.00 1.71 -7.49
N ILE A 3 -3.86 1.99 -8.14
CA ILE A 3 -2.67 1.13 -8.10
C ILE A 3 -1.51 1.91 -7.47
N SER A 4 -0.92 1.32 -6.43
CA SER A 4 0.30 1.78 -5.79
C SER A 4 1.46 0.87 -6.19
N ALA A 5 2.51 1.43 -6.79
CA ALA A 5 3.67 0.67 -7.24
C ALA A 5 4.68 0.51 -6.11
N SER A 6 4.94 -0.72 -5.66
CA SER A 6 6.00 -1.00 -4.68
C SER A 6 7.37 -0.86 -5.35
N ILE A 7 7.97 0.35 -5.21
CA ILE A 7 9.16 0.73 -5.98
C ILE A 7 10.40 -0.12 -5.66
N TYR A 8 10.54 -0.60 -4.45
CA TYR A 8 11.67 -1.45 -4.04
C TYR A 8 11.58 -2.90 -4.53
N SER A 9 10.48 -3.26 -5.20
CA SER A 9 10.36 -4.56 -5.86
C SER A 9 11.17 -4.64 -7.16
N ASN A 10 11.59 -3.51 -7.73
CA ASN A 10 12.55 -3.47 -8.85
C ASN A 10 13.96 -3.30 -8.28
N LYS A 11 14.88 -4.19 -8.70
CA LYS A 11 16.29 -4.17 -8.28
C LYS A 11 17.26 -3.91 -9.45
N GLU A 12 16.72 -3.74 -10.66
CA GLU A 12 17.51 -3.66 -11.90
C GLU A 12 17.63 -2.22 -12.39
N LYS A 13 16.59 -1.40 -12.18
CA LYS A 13 16.56 0.00 -12.62
C LYS A 13 16.95 0.94 -11.50
N ASP A 14 17.60 2.05 -11.84
CA ASP A 14 17.75 3.15 -10.89
C ASP A 14 16.38 3.79 -10.59
N LEU A 15 16.29 4.42 -9.42
CA LEU A 15 15.04 4.94 -8.88
C LEU A 15 14.40 5.98 -9.80
N GLU A 16 15.19 6.91 -10.34
CA GLU A 16 14.67 8.00 -11.16
C GLU A 16 14.11 7.49 -12.50
N THR A 17 14.80 6.56 -13.12
CA THR A 17 14.33 5.91 -14.36
C THR A 17 13.02 5.17 -14.10
N LEU A 18 12.95 4.39 -13.03
CA LEU A 18 11.73 3.66 -12.64
C LEU A 18 10.56 4.61 -12.40
N VAL A 19 10.77 5.68 -11.64
CA VAL A 19 9.74 6.68 -11.32
C VAL A 19 9.20 7.33 -12.59
N ARG A 20 10.08 7.76 -13.51
CA ARG A 20 9.67 8.37 -14.79
C ARG A 20 8.86 7.41 -15.65
N GLU A 21 9.24 6.14 -15.71
CA GLU A 21 8.49 5.13 -16.45
C GLU A 21 7.10 4.88 -15.85
N LEU A 22 7.01 4.78 -14.53
CA LEU A 22 5.74 4.60 -13.81
C LEU A 22 4.82 5.82 -14.01
N ASP A 23 5.35 7.04 -13.92
CA ASP A 23 4.61 8.27 -14.20
C ASP A 23 4.09 8.32 -15.63
N ALA A 24 4.93 7.96 -16.61
CA ALA A 24 4.55 7.92 -18.02
C ALA A 24 3.40 6.95 -18.30
N HIS A 25 3.25 5.91 -17.47
CA HIS A 25 2.15 4.95 -17.55
C HIS A 25 0.95 5.31 -16.64
N GLY A 26 0.99 6.46 -15.94
CA GLY A 26 -0.12 6.97 -15.14
C GLY A 26 -0.35 6.20 -13.86
N ILE A 27 0.72 5.79 -13.15
CA ILE A 27 0.59 5.19 -11.83
C ILE A 27 -0.11 6.15 -10.84
N ASP A 28 -0.96 5.63 -9.96
CA ASP A 28 -1.66 6.48 -8.98
C ASP A 28 -0.78 6.85 -7.78
N MET A 29 0.09 5.94 -7.32
CA MET A 29 0.89 6.13 -6.12
C MET A 29 2.20 5.34 -6.18
N PHE A 30 3.23 5.81 -5.47
CA PHE A 30 4.46 5.05 -5.19
C PHE A 30 4.42 4.53 -3.76
N HIS A 31 4.45 3.20 -3.61
CA HIS A 31 4.46 2.53 -2.32
C HIS A 31 5.89 2.31 -1.83
N ILE A 32 6.12 2.69 -0.57
CA ILE A 32 7.43 2.63 0.09
C ILE A 32 7.25 2.00 1.47
N ASP A 33 7.90 0.86 1.70
CA ASP A 33 8.02 0.28 3.04
C ASP A 33 9.10 1.01 3.83
N CYS A 34 8.76 1.52 5.01
CA CYS A 34 9.60 2.33 5.87
C CYS A 34 9.97 1.55 7.14
N PHE A 35 11.21 1.06 7.19
CA PHE A 35 11.81 0.43 8.36
C PHE A 35 12.67 1.40 9.18
N ASP A 36 13.21 2.42 8.52
CA ASP A 36 14.04 3.47 9.11
C ASP A 36 13.94 4.77 8.27
N ASP A 37 14.65 5.80 8.67
CA ASP A 37 14.60 7.12 8.04
C ASP A 37 15.34 7.22 6.69
N SER A 38 16.08 6.21 6.28
CA SER A 38 16.84 6.22 5.02
C SER A 38 15.94 6.38 3.79
N VAL A 39 14.70 5.90 3.86
CA VAL A 39 13.71 5.99 2.76
C VAL A 39 13.35 7.43 2.40
N PHE A 40 13.51 8.38 3.34
CA PHE A 40 13.21 9.78 3.07
C PHE A 40 14.19 10.45 2.09
N LYS A 41 15.39 9.90 1.93
CA LYS A 41 16.32 10.30 0.86
C LYS A 41 15.74 9.95 -0.52
N ASP A 42 15.17 8.78 -0.64
CA ASP A 42 14.53 8.35 -1.89
C ASP A 42 13.23 9.13 -2.14
N ILE A 43 12.43 9.40 -1.10
CA ILE A 43 11.26 10.26 -1.20
C ILE A 43 11.63 11.65 -1.71
N ALA A 44 12.73 12.24 -1.21
CA ALA A 44 13.24 13.53 -1.70
C ALA A 44 13.60 13.48 -3.19
N ARG A 45 14.27 12.41 -3.64
CA ARG A 45 14.62 12.20 -5.06
C ARG A 45 13.37 12.04 -5.92
N ILE A 46 12.39 11.27 -5.46
CA ILE A 46 11.10 11.11 -6.15
C ILE A 46 10.40 12.47 -6.28
N ARG A 47 10.29 13.22 -5.19
CA ARG A 47 9.65 14.55 -5.19
C ARG A 47 10.31 15.57 -6.10
N ALA A 48 11.62 15.43 -6.36
CA ALA A 48 12.35 16.30 -7.30
C ALA A 48 11.92 16.10 -8.77
N ILE A 49 11.35 14.94 -9.12
CA ILE A 49 11.04 14.57 -10.50
C ILE A 49 9.58 14.19 -10.75
N SER A 50 8.80 13.94 -9.69
CA SER A 50 7.40 13.49 -9.78
C SER A 50 6.50 14.19 -8.76
N LYS A 51 5.24 14.39 -9.17
CA LYS A 51 4.14 14.88 -8.30
C LYS A 51 3.19 13.75 -7.89
N THR A 52 3.41 12.54 -8.36
CA THR A 52 2.62 11.36 -8.01
C THR A 52 2.65 11.12 -6.50
N SER A 53 1.53 10.72 -5.94
CA SER A 53 1.36 10.56 -4.51
C SER A 53 2.31 9.51 -3.92
N ILE A 54 2.83 9.79 -2.73
CA ILE A 54 3.63 8.83 -1.94
C ILE A 54 2.70 8.12 -0.96
N ASP A 55 2.78 6.80 -0.97
CA ASP A 55 2.07 5.85 -0.12
C ASP A 55 3.11 5.15 0.79
N LEU A 56 3.27 5.66 2.01
CA LEU A 56 4.29 5.22 2.97
C LEU A 56 3.69 4.20 3.94
N HIS A 57 4.28 3.02 4.01
CA HIS A 57 3.93 1.99 5.00
C HIS A 57 5.02 1.90 6.05
N ILE A 58 4.72 2.35 7.27
CA ILE A 58 5.67 2.36 8.40
C ILE A 58 5.62 1.02 9.11
N ILE A 59 6.74 0.30 9.08
CA ILE A 59 6.96 -0.99 9.75
C ILE A 59 8.03 -0.79 10.82
N HIS A 60 7.67 -0.05 11.87
CA HIS A 60 8.61 0.32 12.92
C HIS A 60 7.92 0.40 14.29
N PRO A 61 8.57 0.00 15.40
CA PRO A 61 7.97 0.05 16.74
C PRO A 61 7.68 1.47 17.25
N HIS A 62 8.35 2.49 16.68
CA HIS A 62 8.19 3.90 17.03
C HIS A 62 7.82 4.74 15.79
N PRO A 63 6.58 4.61 15.25
CA PRO A 63 6.17 5.31 14.04
C PRO A 63 6.19 6.83 14.18
N GLU A 64 6.01 7.36 15.40
CA GLU A 64 6.03 8.78 15.71
C GLU A 64 7.37 9.45 15.41
N SER A 65 8.46 8.69 15.40
CA SER A 65 9.81 9.21 15.08
C SER A 65 9.93 9.74 13.65
N PHE A 66 9.03 9.33 12.75
CA PHE A 66 9.02 9.74 11.34
C PHE A 66 8.09 10.93 11.05
N PHE A 67 7.25 11.39 11.99
CA PHE A 67 6.19 12.37 11.70
C PHE A 67 6.73 13.71 11.20
N THR A 68 7.86 14.17 11.72
CA THR A 68 8.52 15.40 11.24
C THR A 68 8.97 15.26 9.78
N LEU A 69 9.55 14.11 9.43
CA LEU A 69 10.01 13.83 8.06
C LEU A 69 8.82 13.67 7.10
N ILE A 70 7.74 13.02 7.55
CA ILE A 70 6.50 12.89 6.76
C ILE A 70 5.95 14.26 6.37
N ASP A 71 5.89 15.21 7.32
CA ASP A 71 5.44 16.57 7.03
C ASP A 71 6.44 17.33 6.14
N GLN A 72 7.74 17.23 6.44
CA GLN A 72 8.80 17.87 5.66
C GLN A 72 8.76 17.45 4.19
N TYR A 73 8.62 16.16 3.91
CA TYR A 73 8.65 15.59 2.55
C TYR A 73 7.26 15.48 1.90
N LYS A 74 6.21 16.00 2.57
CA LYS A 74 4.84 16.04 2.04
C LYS A 74 4.34 14.67 1.58
N VAL A 75 4.42 13.68 2.48
CA VAL A 75 3.89 12.33 2.22
C VAL A 75 2.36 12.39 2.21
N ASP A 76 1.72 11.80 1.19
CA ASP A 76 0.28 11.94 0.98
C ASP A 76 -0.54 10.91 1.76
N PHE A 77 -0.07 9.65 1.76
CA PHE A 77 -0.74 8.51 2.40
C PHE A 77 0.25 7.87 3.35
N VAL A 78 -0.20 7.60 4.55
CA VAL A 78 0.61 6.90 5.55
C VAL A 78 -0.20 5.78 6.16
N SER A 79 0.33 4.57 6.17
CA SER A 79 -0.19 3.45 6.96
C SER A 79 0.85 3.02 7.99
N VAL A 80 0.39 2.73 9.20
CA VAL A 80 1.25 2.24 10.29
C VAL A 80 0.93 0.78 10.53
N GLN A 81 1.96 -0.07 10.52
CA GLN A 81 1.79 -1.49 10.82
C GLN A 81 1.29 -1.65 12.26
N TYR A 82 0.17 -2.35 12.44
CA TYR A 82 -0.34 -2.65 13.76
C TYR A 82 0.68 -3.49 14.55
N ASN A 83 0.94 -3.05 15.77
CA ASN A 83 1.73 -3.77 16.74
C ASN A 83 1.08 -3.57 18.12
N PRO A 84 0.64 -4.65 18.81
CA PRO A 84 0.00 -4.55 20.12
C PRO A 84 0.90 -3.99 21.22
N GLU A 85 2.23 -3.98 21.02
CA GLU A 85 3.21 -3.41 21.95
C GLU A 85 3.31 -1.88 21.84
N ILE A 86 2.84 -1.27 20.74
CA ILE A 86 2.83 0.17 20.59
C ILE A 86 1.78 0.75 21.54
N LYS A 87 2.27 1.32 22.64
CA LYS A 87 1.44 2.01 23.62
C LYS A 87 1.26 3.46 23.19
N GLY A 88 0.04 3.86 23.00
CA GLY A 88 -0.28 5.27 22.73
C GLY A 88 -1.40 5.45 21.73
N ASP A 89 -1.88 6.67 21.64
CA ASP A 89 -2.81 7.03 20.59
C ASP A 89 -2.05 7.04 19.26
N PHE A 90 -2.55 6.30 18.28
CA PHE A 90 -2.08 6.41 16.91
C PHE A 90 -2.44 7.81 16.39
N PHE A 91 -1.55 8.77 16.62
CA PHE A 91 -1.76 10.13 16.17
C PHE A 91 -1.55 10.22 14.66
N ARG A 92 -2.48 10.91 14.02
CA ARG A 92 -2.35 11.25 12.61
C ARG A 92 -1.20 12.24 12.44
N PRO A 93 -0.18 11.95 11.60
CA PRO A 93 0.85 12.92 11.25
C PRO A 93 0.23 14.17 10.61
N ASN A 94 0.83 15.33 10.86
CA ASN A 94 0.42 16.57 10.20
C ASN A 94 0.67 16.48 8.68
N GLY A 95 -0.15 17.17 7.89
CA GLY A 95 0.05 17.26 6.45
C GLY A 95 -0.28 16.00 5.63
N VAL A 96 -0.65 14.89 6.27
CA VAL A 96 -1.01 13.64 5.59
C VAL A 96 -2.43 13.73 5.04
N THR A 97 -2.60 13.38 3.77
CA THR A 97 -3.91 13.37 3.12
C THR A 97 -4.81 12.26 3.69
N LEU A 98 -4.30 11.04 3.77
CA LEU A 98 -4.97 9.90 4.39
C LEU A 98 -4.02 9.15 5.32
N TRP A 99 -4.56 8.78 6.49
CA TRP A 99 -3.85 7.97 7.48
C TRP A 99 -4.56 6.64 7.69
N GLY A 100 -3.80 5.54 7.66
CA GLY A 100 -4.30 4.19 7.73
C GLY A 100 -3.65 3.33 8.79
N LEU A 101 -4.31 2.21 9.11
CA LEU A 101 -3.77 1.14 9.92
C LEU A 101 -3.50 -0.08 9.04
N ALA A 102 -2.27 -0.58 9.04
CA ALA A 102 -1.91 -1.82 8.38
C ALA A 102 -2.14 -3.01 9.32
N ILE A 103 -2.87 -4.01 8.86
CA ILE A 103 -3.25 -5.19 9.63
C ILE A 103 -2.99 -6.48 8.85
N THR A 104 -2.71 -7.56 9.55
CA THR A 104 -2.52 -8.91 9.02
C THR A 104 -3.71 -9.82 9.36
N LEU A 105 -3.71 -11.06 8.86
CA LEU A 105 -4.69 -12.08 9.24
C LEU A 105 -4.66 -12.42 10.75
N LYS A 106 -3.53 -12.20 11.42
CA LYS A 106 -3.35 -12.51 12.84
C LYS A 106 -4.04 -11.48 13.75
N ASP A 107 -4.33 -10.29 13.23
CA ASP A 107 -4.87 -9.18 14.02
C ASP A 107 -6.39 -9.28 14.10
N SER A 108 -6.93 -9.42 15.30
CA SER A 108 -8.38 -9.48 15.51
C SER A 108 -9.06 -8.15 15.18
N LEU A 109 -10.08 -8.16 14.31
CA LEU A 109 -10.85 -6.95 13.98
C LEU A 109 -11.52 -6.33 15.21
N ALA A 110 -11.91 -7.16 16.19
CA ALA A 110 -12.48 -6.67 17.44
C ALA A 110 -11.46 -5.87 18.26
N VAL A 111 -10.19 -6.30 18.25
CA VAL A 111 -9.10 -5.63 18.99
C VAL A 111 -8.70 -4.32 18.32
N VAL A 112 -8.50 -4.34 16.99
CA VAL A 112 -8.04 -3.16 16.24
C VAL A 112 -9.17 -2.19 15.88
N GLY A 113 -10.43 -2.55 16.17
CA GLY A 113 -11.62 -1.79 15.75
C GLY A 113 -11.63 -0.34 16.20
N SER A 114 -11.24 -0.04 17.45
CA SER A 114 -11.18 1.32 17.97
C SER A 114 -10.16 2.21 17.25
N ILE A 115 -9.03 1.61 16.84
CA ILE A 115 -8.00 2.31 16.06
C ILE A 115 -8.51 2.53 14.63
N LEU A 116 -9.09 1.49 14.02
CA LEU A 116 -9.66 1.56 12.67
C LEU A 116 -10.78 2.59 12.55
N GLN A 117 -11.57 2.81 13.59
CA GLN A 117 -12.58 3.88 13.58
C GLN A 117 -11.97 5.26 13.34
N ARG A 118 -10.79 5.54 13.89
CA ARG A 118 -10.07 6.81 13.76
C ARG A 118 -9.22 6.90 12.49
N ALA A 119 -8.84 5.78 11.88
CA ALA A 119 -8.11 5.74 10.62
C ALA A 119 -9.01 6.06 9.43
N ASP A 120 -8.46 6.64 8.36
CA ASP A 120 -9.18 6.90 7.10
C ASP A 120 -9.34 5.63 6.26
N PHE A 121 -8.37 4.71 6.36
CA PHE A 121 -8.38 3.44 5.62
C PHE A 121 -7.69 2.32 6.40
N ALA A 122 -7.90 1.08 5.96
CA ALA A 122 -7.11 -0.07 6.38
C ALA A 122 -6.21 -0.53 5.23
N LEU A 123 -4.94 -0.79 5.52
CA LEU A 123 -4.05 -1.57 4.66
C LEU A 123 -4.10 -3.03 5.13
N ILE A 124 -4.68 -3.92 4.32
CA ILE A 124 -4.73 -5.35 4.62
C ILE A 124 -3.50 -6.01 3.99
N MET A 125 -2.61 -6.52 4.85
CA MET A 125 -1.41 -7.25 4.44
C MET A 125 -1.78 -8.67 4.06
N ALA A 126 -1.74 -8.99 2.78
CA ALA A 126 -2.05 -10.32 2.24
C ALA A 126 -0.83 -11.24 2.15
N SER A 127 0.32 -10.74 2.56
CA SER A 127 1.57 -11.48 2.80
C SER A 127 2.28 -10.88 4.02
N GLU A 128 3.42 -11.42 4.38
CA GLU A 128 4.24 -10.90 5.47
C GLU A 128 4.71 -9.47 5.19
N PRO A 129 4.48 -8.51 6.12
CA PRO A 129 4.88 -7.10 5.93
C PRO A 129 6.36 -6.96 5.60
N GLY A 130 6.67 -6.11 4.60
CA GLY A 130 8.04 -5.82 4.17
C GLY A 130 8.77 -6.96 3.44
N VAL A 131 8.09 -8.07 3.13
CA VAL A 131 8.68 -9.22 2.42
C VAL A 131 8.13 -9.29 1.00
N SER A 132 8.92 -8.82 0.04
CA SER A 132 8.56 -8.83 -1.37
C SER A 132 8.55 -10.25 -1.98
N GLY A 133 7.63 -10.49 -2.93
CA GLY A 133 7.61 -11.70 -3.75
C GLY A 133 6.88 -12.89 -3.17
N LYS A 134 6.28 -12.76 -2.01
CA LYS A 134 5.40 -13.79 -1.45
C LYS A 134 4.07 -13.83 -2.20
N PRO A 135 3.45 -15.02 -2.35
CA PRO A 135 2.13 -15.13 -2.95
C PRO A 135 1.05 -14.50 -2.06
N PHE A 136 -0.04 -14.09 -2.69
CA PHE A 136 -1.24 -13.64 -2.00
C PHE A 136 -1.85 -14.81 -1.18
N ASP A 137 -2.05 -14.59 0.12
CA ASP A 137 -2.79 -15.55 0.94
C ASP A 137 -4.30 -15.38 0.72
N LYS A 138 -4.93 -16.40 0.10
CA LYS A 138 -6.35 -16.37 -0.28
C LYS A 138 -7.32 -16.26 0.90
N ALA A 139 -6.90 -16.55 2.14
CA ALA A 139 -7.69 -16.30 3.33
C ALA A 139 -8.04 -14.82 3.50
N ASN A 140 -7.25 -13.93 2.89
CA ASN A 140 -7.54 -12.50 2.89
C ASN A 140 -8.80 -12.12 2.11
N PHE A 141 -9.31 -12.93 1.18
CA PHE A 141 -10.60 -12.64 0.55
C PHE A 141 -11.73 -12.64 1.59
N GLN A 142 -11.75 -13.65 2.47
CA GLN A 142 -12.72 -13.68 3.57
C GLN A 142 -12.48 -12.55 4.55
N ARG A 143 -11.20 -12.27 4.90
CA ARG A 143 -10.82 -11.16 5.77
C ARG A 143 -11.33 -9.80 5.25
N ILE A 144 -11.21 -9.54 3.95
CA ILE A 144 -11.69 -8.31 3.31
C ILE A 144 -13.23 -8.25 3.37
N THR A 145 -13.90 -9.38 3.15
CA THR A 145 -15.36 -9.46 3.25
C THR A 145 -15.83 -9.13 4.66
N ASP A 146 -15.25 -9.76 5.68
CA ASP A 146 -15.57 -9.53 7.10
C ASP A 146 -15.28 -8.08 7.49
N PHE A 147 -14.15 -7.55 7.03
CA PHE A 147 -13.79 -6.14 7.26
C PHE A 147 -14.83 -5.19 6.68
N LYS A 148 -15.24 -5.39 5.42
CA LYS A 148 -16.24 -4.55 4.75
C LYS A 148 -17.62 -4.64 5.40
N GLN A 149 -17.98 -5.79 5.95
CA GLN A 149 -19.23 -5.95 6.72
C GLN A 149 -19.19 -5.17 8.03
N GLN A 150 -18.05 -5.22 8.73
CA GLN A 150 -17.90 -4.53 10.03
C GLN A 150 -17.64 -3.02 9.87
N PHE A 151 -16.96 -2.61 8.79
CA PHE A 151 -16.57 -1.22 8.52
C PHE A 151 -16.95 -0.80 7.10
N PRO A 152 -18.26 -0.73 6.74
CA PRO A 152 -18.72 -0.60 5.35
C PRO A 152 -18.27 0.71 4.66
N GLN A 153 -18.05 1.77 5.43
CA GLN A 153 -17.63 3.07 4.89
C GLN A 153 -16.11 3.24 4.84
N LYS A 154 -15.35 2.30 5.42
CA LYS A 154 -13.90 2.40 5.49
C LYS A 154 -13.27 2.01 4.17
N LYS A 155 -12.32 2.82 3.71
CA LYS A 155 -11.50 2.47 2.54
C LYS A 155 -10.59 1.30 2.85
N VAL A 156 -10.34 0.46 1.85
CA VAL A 156 -9.45 -0.69 1.95
C VAL A 156 -8.39 -0.59 0.86
N GLN A 157 -7.14 -0.71 1.27
CA GLN A 157 -5.99 -0.99 0.44
C GLN A 157 -5.49 -2.40 0.74
N VAL A 158 -4.93 -3.08 -0.25
CA VAL A 158 -4.42 -4.45 -0.08
C VAL A 158 -3.00 -4.53 -0.61
N ASP A 159 -2.09 -5.07 0.19
CA ASP A 159 -0.70 -5.32 -0.17
C ASP A 159 -0.30 -6.78 0.06
N GLY A 160 0.50 -7.30 -0.86
CA GLY A 160 1.05 -8.65 -0.80
C GLY A 160 0.55 -9.57 -1.92
N GLY A 161 1.44 -9.92 -2.86
CA GLY A 161 1.22 -10.91 -3.90
C GLY A 161 0.12 -10.59 -4.91
N VAL A 162 -0.23 -9.30 -5.08
CA VAL A 162 -1.30 -8.88 -6.00
C VAL A 162 -0.83 -8.99 -7.44
N ASN A 163 -1.56 -9.77 -8.24
CA ASN A 163 -1.45 -9.89 -9.71
C ASN A 163 -2.81 -9.56 -10.34
N ASP A 164 -2.94 -9.68 -11.65
CA ASP A 164 -4.15 -9.38 -12.43
C ASP A 164 -5.39 -10.16 -11.95
N ARG A 165 -5.21 -11.47 -11.70
CA ARG A 165 -6.32 -12.35 -11.22
C ARG A 165 -6.78 -11.96 -9.82
N ILE A 166 -5.83 -11.70 -8.93
CA ILE A 166 -6.13 -11.23 -7.56
C ILE A 166 -6.77 -9.84 -7.62
N ALA A 167 -6.22 -8.91 -8.40
CA ALA A 167 -6.74 -7.56 -8.56
C ALA A 167 -8.21 -7.56 -9.04
N PHE A 168 -8.57 -8.48 -9.93
CA PHE A 168 -9.95 -8.65 -10.37
C PHE A 168 -10.88 -9.00 -9.20
N VAL A 169 -10.53 -10.01 -8.40
CA VAL A 169 -11.35 -10.42 -7.24
C VAL A 169 -11.42 -9.29 -6.22
N LEU A 170 -10.31 -8.61 -5.91
CA LEU A 170 -10.27 -7.50 -4.98
C LEU A 170 -11.20 -6.34 -5.43
N ARG A 171 -11.28 -6.09 -6.74
CA ARG A 171 -12.21 -5.09 -7.29
C ARG A 171 -13.67 -5.47 -7.04
N LEU A 172 -14.03 -6.74 -7.25
CA LEU A 172 -15.39 -7.25 -6.95
C LEU A 172 -15.74 -7.14 -5.47
N LEU A 173 -14.73 -7.31 -4.58
CA LEU A 173 -14.90 -7.11 -3.14
C LEU A 173 -14.95 -5.64 -2.73
N GLY A 174 -14.85 -4.69 -3.68
CA GLY A 174 -14.93 -3.26 -3.40
C GLY A 174 -13.68 -2.67 -2.74
N VAL A 175 -12.50 -3.26 -2.99
CA VAL A 175 -11.20 -2.70 -2.58
C VAL A 175 -10.95 -1.41 -3.32
N ASN A 176 -10.43 -0.39 -2.62
CA ASN A 176 -10.24 0.96 -3.15
C ASN A 176 -8.88 1.12 -3.84
N SER A 177 -7.84 0.47 -3.31
CA SER A 177 -6.49 0.50 -3.88
C SER A 177 -5.73 -0.81 -3.61
N ILE A 178 -4.75 -1.09 -4.45
CA ILE A 178 -3.86 -2.24 -4.33
C ILE A 178 -2.42 -1.78 -4.41
N VAL A 179 -1.54 -2.50 -3.71
CA VAL A 179 -0.09 -2.40 -3.89
C VAL A 179 0.35 -3.56 -4.79
N SER A 180 1.11 -3.25 -5.83
CA SER A 180 1.67 -4.26 -6.73
C SER A 180 3.17 -4.00 -6.92
N GLY A 181 3.97 -4.99 -6.60
CA GLY A 181 5.41 -4.95 -6.75
C GLY A 181 5.87 -5.89 -7.87
N ASN A 182 6.25 -7.10 -7.52
CA ASN A 182 6.85 -8.06 -8.46
C ASN A 182 6.04 -8.28 -9.75
N TYR A 183 4.72 -8.33 -9.67
CA TYR A 183 3.89 -8.51 -10.87
C TYR A 183 4.03 -7.33 -11.83
N LEU A 184 4.00 -6.10 -11.27
CA LEU A 184 4.13 -4.88 -12.06
C LEU A 184 5.56 -4.69 -12.60
N MET A 185 6.57 -5.07 -11.82
CA MET A 185 7.98 -4.78 -12.11
C MET A 185 8.71 -5.86 -12.94
N LYS A 186 8.22 -7.12 -12.93
CA LYS A 186 8.85 -8.25 -13.65
C LYS A 186 8.41 -8.36 -15.09
N GLY A 187 7.40 -7.64 -15.54
CA GLY A 187 6.96 -7.65 -16.92
C GLY A 187 7.97 -6.95 -17.83
N GLU A 188 8.15 -7.46 -19.05
CA GLU A 188 8.98 -6.84 -20.08
C GLU A 188 8.52 -5.40 -20.40
N TYR A 189 7.24 -5.11 -20.09
CA TYR A 189 6.60 -3.80 -20.31
C TYR A 189 5.71 -3.44 -19.12
N LEU A 190 6.10 -2.44 -18.34
CA LEU A 190 5.30 -1.87 -17.23
C LEU A 190 3.87 -1.52 -17.65
N GLY A 191 3.70 -0.97 -18.87
CA GLY A 191 2.39 -0.61 -19.41
C GLY A 191 1.45 -1.80 -19.56
N VAL A 192 1.95 -2.99 -19.91
CA VAL A 192 1.14 -4.21 -20.00
C VAL A 192 0.69 -4.65 -18.61
N GLY A 193 1.58 -4.61 -17.61
CA GLY A 193 1.25 -4.89 -16.22
C GLY A 193 0.16 -3.95 -15.69
N MET A 194 0.29 -2.66 -15.92
CA MET A 194 -0.71 -1.64 -15.57
C MET A 194 -2.07 -1.90 -16.22
N LEU A 195 -2.09 -2.14 -17.54
CA LEU A 195 -3.32 -2.45 -18.27
C LEU A 195 -3.99 -3.71 -17.73
N ASN A 196 -3.24 -4.75 -17.41
CA ASN A 196 -3.80 -6.00 -16.89
C ASN A 196 -4.39 -5.82 -15.47
N LEU A 197 -3.76 -5.03 -14.63
CA LEU A 197 -4.30 -4.69 -13.30
C LEU A 197 -5.60 -3.88 -13.40
N HIS A 198 -5.80 -3.11 -14.46
CA HIS A 198 -7.04 -2.36 -14.72
C HIS A 198 -8.12 -3.17 -15.45
N LYS A 199 -7.74 -4.19 -16.20
CA LYS A 199 -8.69 -4.98 -16.98
C LYS A 199 -9.64 -5.79 -16.08
N THR A 200 -10.89 -5.81 -16.49
CA THR A 200 -11.82 -6.87 -16.11
C THR A 200 -11.52 -8.05 -17.05
N PRO A 201 -11.18 -9.25 -16.56
CA PRO A 201 -11.06 -10.41 -17.44
C PRO A 201 -12.34 -10.53 -18.25
N SER A 202 -12.25 -10.63 -19.57
CA SER A 202 -13.38 -11.10 -20.37
C SER A 202 -13.69 -12.52 -19.88
N LEU A 203 -14.90 -12.75 -19.42
CA LEU A 203 -15.42 -14.09 -19.26
C LEU A 203 -15.43 -14.69 -20.67
N GLN A 204 -14.35 -15.34 -21.07
CA GLN A 204 -14.40 -16.28 -22.17
C GLN A 204 -15.09 -17.52 -21.61
N GLU A 205 -16.27 -17.79 -22.16
CA GLU A 205 -17.04 -18.99 -22.00
C GLU A 205 -16.22 -20.25 -22.27
#